data_df50d5e22d51b943102aafebcfc2f68d
#
_entry.id   df50d5e22d51b943102aafebcfc2f68d
#
_cell.length_a   1.000
_cell.length_b   1.000
_cell.length_c   1.000
_cell.angle_alpha   90.00
_cell.angle_beta   90.00
_cell.angle_gamma   90.00
#
_symmetry.space_group_name_H-M   'P 1'
#
loop_
_entity.id
_entity.type
_entity.pdbx_description
1 polymer ?
#
loop_
_entity_poly.entity_id
_entity_poly.type
_entity_poly.pdbx_seq_one_letter_code
_entity_poly.pdbx_strand_id
1 'polypeptide(L)'
;FLESEGNQEDLLDKYNRVDILAEDEDGELIIIEIQNSHEITYFHRMLYGVSKAITEYIDKGDSYDKVRKIYSINIVYFELGQGKDYVYHGKTEFKGLHAPHDLLKLSAKQSEKFLGISEAKLEKRKDAGELFPEYYILRVNDFDKIATTPLDEWIEFLKTGKIDDNTK
;
A
#
# COMPACT_ATOMS: atom_id res chain seq x y z
N PHE A 1 7.40 11.02 -8.24
CA PHE A 1 8.42 10.03 -7.86
C PHE A 1 9.39 10.70 -6.90
N LEU A 2 9.56 10.12 -5.69
CA LEU A 2 10.48 10.64 -4.68
C LEU A 2 11.84 9.96 -4.78
N GLU A 3 11.88 8.65 -4.96
CA GLU A 3 13.10 7.87 -5.14
C GLU A 3 12.83 6.60 -5.96
N SER A 4 13.83 6.21 -6.76
CA SER A 4 14.00 4.86 -7.26
C SER A 4 15.16 4.25 -6.49
N GLU A 5 14.95 3.25 -5.68
CA GLU A 5 15.91 2.64 -4.76
C GLU A 5 16.11 3.47 -3.47
N GLY A 6 15.49 3.07 -2.36
CA GLY A 6 15.62 3.71 -1.05
C GLY A 6 17.07 3.74 -0.54
N ASN A 7 17.42 4.81 0.17
CA ASN A 7 18.76 5.03 0.71
C ASN A 7 19.18 3.95 1.72
N GLN A 8 20.37 3.43 1.54
CA GLN A 8 21.03 2.53 2.48
C GLN A 8 21.91 3.37 3.41
N GLU A 9 21.43 3.72 4.59
CA GLU A 9 22.18 4.57 5.53
C GLU A 9 23.16 3.78 6.42
N ASP A 10 23.02 2.45 6.53
CA ASP A 10 23.90 1.63 7.39
C ASP A 10 24.21 0.27 6.75
N LEU A 11 25.47 -0.19 6.87
CA LEU A 11 25.93 -1.51 6.42
C LEU A 11 25.22 -2.68 7.11
N LEU A 12 24.51 -2.42 8.21
CA LEU A 12 23.70 -3.39 8.95
C LEU A 12 22.21 -3.36 8.56
N ASP A 13 21.80 -2.38 7.77
CA ASP A 13 20.44 -2.30 7.28
C ASP A 13 20.20 -3.42 6.26
N LYS A 14 19.19 -4.26 6.52
CA LYS A 14 18.78 -5.27 5.54
C LYS A 14 18.49 -4.56 4.24
N TYR A 15 19.03 -5.11 3.13
CA TYR A 15 18.76 -4.66 1.77
C TYR A 15 17.24 -4.64 1.54
N ASN A 16 16.63 -3.51 1.85
CA ASN A 16 15.22 -3.28 1.60
C ASN A 16 15.10 -1.98 0.83
N ARG A 17 15.38 -2.08 -0.47
CA ARG A 17 15.13 -0.99 -1.41
C ARG A 17 13.72 -1.18 -1.94
N VAL A 18 12.91 -0.15 -1.84
CA VAL A 18 11.64 -0.09 -2.57
C VAL A 18 11.96 0.22 -4.03
N ASP A 19 11.32 -0.50 -4.96
CA ASP A 19 11.59 -0.30 -6.38
C ASP A 19 11.13 1.10 -6.83
N ILE A 20 9.97 1.53 -6.35
CA ILE A 20 9.44 2.88 -6.62
C ILE A 20 8.79 3.42 -5.35
N LEU A 21 9.12 4.66 -5.02
CA LEU A 21 8.44 5.45 -4.01
C LEU A 21 7.87 6.71 -4.66
N ALA A 22 6.60 6.94 -4.47
CA ALA A 22 5.88 8.08 -5.01
C ALA A 22 5.06 8.77 -3.91
N GLU A 23 4.64 9.97 -4.19
CA GLU A 23 3.72 10.76 -3.37
C GLU A 23 2.53 11.15 -4.24
N ASP A 24 1.32 11.00 -3.71
CA ASP A 24 0.12 11.47 -4.38
C ASP A 24 -0.16 12.95 -4.10
N GLU A 25 -1.25 13.48 -4.70
CA GLU A 25 -1.67 14.88 -4.55
C GLU A 25 -2.08 15.23 -3.12
N ASP A 26 -2.41 14.24 -2.32
CA ASP A 26 -2.80 14.37 -0.91
C ASP A 26 -1.62 14.27 0.05
N GLY A 27 -0.41 14.04 -0.48
CA GLY A 27 0.80 13.84 0.31
C GLY A 27 0.89 12.45 0.92
N GLU A 28 0.17 11.46 0.42
CA GLU A 28 0.25 10.07 0.86
C GLU A 28 1.38 9.35 0.13
N LEU A 29 2.02 8.40 0.79
CA LEU A 29 3.12 7.65 0.20
C LEU A 29 2.63 6.40 -0.52
N ILE A 30 3.15 6.16 -1.71
CA ILE A 30 2.87 4.96 -2.51
C ILE A 30 4.19 4.23 -2.72
N ILE A 31 4.28 3.03 -2.17
CA ILE A 31 5.39 2.10 -2.37
C ILE A 31 4.96 1.08 -3.41
N ILE A 32 5.76 0.91 -4.46
CA ILE A 32 5.54 -0.15 -5.45
C ILE A 32 6.77 -1.05 -5.45
N GLU A 33 6.54 -2.33 -5.19
CA GLU A 33 7.54 -3.40 -5.20
C GLU A 33 7.22 -4.39 -6.32
N ILE A 34 8.24 -4.76 -7.10
CA ILE A 34 8.12 -5.75 -8.17
C ILE A 34 9.06 -6.91 -7.86
N GLN A 35 8.50 -8.07 -7.56
CA GLN A 35 9.27 -9.23 -7.14
C GLN A 35 9.07 -10.42 -8.08
N ASN A 36 10.14 -10.81 -8.77
CA ASN A 36 10.14 -11.94 -9.69
C ASN A 36 10.52 -13.26 -9.01
N SER A 37 11.39 -13.21 -8.01
CA SER A 37 11.91 -14.41 -7.35
C SER A 37 11.08 -14.75 -6.12
N HIS A 38 10.82 -16.06 -5.94
CA HIS A 38 10.10 -16.57 -4.78
C HIS A 38 10.85 -16.23 -3.48
N GLU A 39 10.14 -15.63 -2.54
CA GLU A 39 10.63 -15.28 -1.20
C GLU A 39 9.62 -15.71 -0.14
N ILE A 40 9.98 -16.70 0.69
CA ILE A 40 9.11 -17.22 1.76
C ILE A 40 8.74 -16.13 2.78
N THR A 41 9.67 -15.20 3.04
CA THR A 41 9.50 -14.14 4.04
C THR A 41 8.89 -12.87 3.47
N TYR A 42 8.32 -12.90 2.27
CA TYR A 42 7.88 -11.71 1.56
C TYR A 42 6.84 -10.87 2.34
N PHE A 43 5.92 -11.49 3.06
CA PHE A 43 4.99 -10.74 3.92
C PHE A 43 5.71 -9.92 5.02
N HIS A 44 6.80 -10.47 5.57
CA HIS A 44 7.61 -9.72 6.56
C HIS A 44 8.38 -8.59 5.89
N ARG A 45 8.84 -8.79 4.65
CA ARG A 45 9.50 -7.76 3.85
C ARG A 45 8.54 -6.60 3.57
N MET A 46 7.30 -6.87 3.15
CA MET A 46 6.26 -5.86 2.96
C MET A 46 6.04 -5.04 4.24
N LEU A 47 5.85 -5.72 5.38
CA LEU A 47 5.66 -5.07 6.68
C LEU A 47 6.87 -4.21 7.07
N TYR A 48 8.08 -4.74 6.89
CA TYR A 48 9.31 -4.01 7.20
C TYR A 48 9.47 -2.77 6.31
N GLY A 49 9.26 -2.89 4.99
CA GLY A 49 9.36 -1.78 4.05
C GLY A 49 8.43 -0.62 4.39
N VAL A 50 7.17 -0.92 4.71
CA VAL A 50 6.20 0.09 5.15
C VAL A 50 6.63 0.72 6.47
N SER A 51 7.09 -0.07 7.44
CA SER A 51 7.55 0.44 8.74
C SER A 51 8.76 1.37 8.59
N LYS A 52 9.70 1.01 7.71
CA LYS A 52 10.87 1.82 7.39
C LYS A 52 10.44 3.15 6.76
N ALA A 53 9.57 3.13 5.75
CA ALA A 53 9.05 4.33 5.12
C ALA A 53 8.35 5.27 6.13
N ILE A 54 7.57 4.74 7.07
CA ILE A 54 6.97 5.55 8.14
C ILE A 54 8.04 6.30 8.93
N THR A 55 9.15 5.63 9.28
CA THR A 55 10.21 6.23 10.10
C THR A 55 11.12 7.18 9.34
N GLU A 56 11.27 6.98 8.02
CA GLU A 56 12.09 7.85 7.17
C GLU A 56 11.41 9.19 6.86
N TYR A 57 10.08 9.22 6.85
CA TYR A 57 9.29 10.42 6.51
C TYR A 57 8.71 11.14 7.74
N ILE A 58 9.23 10.88 8.92
CA ILE A 58 8.94 11.61 10.14
C ILE A 58 10.26 11.98 10.83
N ASP A 59 10.49 13.28 11.07
CA ASP A 59 11.69 13.75 11.72
C ASP A 59 11.65 13.55 13.24
N LYS A 60 12.83 13.42 13.84
CA LYS A 60 12.94 13.33 15.29
C LYS A 60 12.45 14.62 15.94
N GLY A 61 11.38 14.52 16.71
CA GLY A 61 10.74 15.65 17.39
C GLY A 61 9.49 16.16 16.70
N ASP A 62 9.16 15.62 15.54
CA ASP A 62 7.89 15.87 14.90
C ASP A 62 6.73 15.32 15.71
N SER A 63 5.56 15.95 15.56
CA SER A 63 4.34 15.43 16.14
C SER A 63 3.79 14.25 15.33
N TYR A 64 3.20 13.26 16.00
CA TYR A 64 2.71 12.03 15.36
C TYR A 64 1.61 12.23 14.31
N ASP A 65 0.98 13.39 14.25
CA ASP A 65 0.03 13.74 13.19
C ASP A 65 0.71 13.95 11.82
N LYS A 66 2.03 14.01 11.77
CA LYS A 66 2.81 14.02 10.54
C LYS A 66 3.09 12.63 9.97
N VAL A 67 2.76 11.55 10.69
CA VAL A 67 2.85 10.19 10.12
C VAL A 67 1.91 10.09 8.92
N ARG A 68 2.50 9.80 7.77
CA ARG A 68 1.80 9.76 6.48
C ARG A 68 1.15 8.40 6.26
N LYS A 69 0.00 8.39 5.62
CA LYS A 69 -0.58 7.14 5.12
C LYS A 69 0.30 6.55 4.03
N ILE A 70 0.39 5.22 4.00
CA ILE A 70 1.17 4.49 3.01
C ILE A 70 0.27 3.47 2.30
N TYR A 71 0.35 3.46 0.99
CA TYR A 71 -0.15 2.39 0.13
C TYR A 71 1.02 1.54 -0.34
N SER A 72 1.02 0.26 -0.01
CA SER A 72 2.03 -0.70 -0.44
C SER A 72 1.46 -1.58 -1.55
N ILE A 73 1.94 -1.39 -2.77
CA ILE A 73 1.53 -2.12 -3.96
C ILE A 73 2.62 -3.14 -4.28
N ASN A 74 2.29 -4.41 -4.21
CA ASN A 74 3.22 -5.53 -4.33
C ASN A 74 2.85 -6.37 -5.56
N ILE A 75 3.68 -6.29 -6.59
CA ILE A 75 3.52 -6.99 -7.85
C ILE A 75 4.42 -8.22 -7.81
N VAL A 76 3.84 -9.41 -7.72
CA VAL A 76 4.60 -10.66 -7.55
C VAL A 76 4.36 -11.62 -8.72
N TYR A 77 5.47 -12.19 -9.22
CA TYR A 77 5.48 -13.17 -10.30
C TYR A 77 5.70 -14.60 -9.79
N PHE A 78 5.38 -14.84 -8.53
CA PHE A 78 5.46 -16.16 -7.90
C PHE A 78 4.21 -16.40 -7.06
N GLU A 79 4.01 -17.66 -6.66
CA GLU A 79 2.90 -18.03 -5.78
C GLU A 79 3.16 -17.48 -4.37
N LEU A 80 2.40 -16.47 -3.97
CA LEU A 80 2.45 -15.85 -2.64
C LEU A 80 1.18 -16.18 -1.87
N GLY A 81 1.33 -17.02 -0.84
CA GLY A 81 0.21 -17.46 -0.01
C GLY A 81 -0.74 -18.40 -0.76
N GLN A 82 -1.86 -18.73 -0.12
CA GLN A 82 -2.91 -19.59 -0.68
C GLN A 82 -4.19 -18.79 -0.85
N GLY A 83 -4.78 -18.86 -2.04
CA GLY A 83 -6.01 -18.14 -2.33
C GLY A 83 -6.40 -18.29 -3.80
N LYS A 84 -7.63 -17.91 -4.15
CA LYS A 84 -8.21 -18.09 -5.49
C LYS A 84 -8.20 -16.84 -6.34
N ASP A 85 -7.90 -15.69 -5.74
CA ASP A 85 -7.88 -14.41 -6.44
C ASP A 85 -6.45 -14.03 -6.84
N TYR A 86 -6.32 -13.20 -7.84
CA TYR A 86 -5.04 -12.63 -8.29
C TYR A 86 -4.77 -11.24 -7.71
N VAL A 87 -5.78 -10.59 -7.07
CA VAL A 87 -5.63 -9.32 -6.36
C VAL A 87 -6.14 -9.47 -4.93
N TYR A 88 -5.31 -9.08 -3.98
CA TYR A 88 -5.68 -9.03 -2.56
C TYR A 88 -5.48 -7.62 -2.03
N HIS A 89 -6.45 -7.16 -1.24
CA HIS A 89 -6.41 -5.88 -0.55
C HIS A 89 -6.43 -6.11 0.96
N GLY A 90 -5.38 -5.66 1.64
CA GLY A 90 -5.24 -5.70 3.09
C GLY A 90 -5.35 -4.32 3.69
N LYS A 91 -6.22 -4.15 4.68
CA LYS A 91 -6.38 -2.91 5.45
C LYS A 91 -6.59 -3.19 6.93
N THR A 92 -6.32 -2.20 7.76
CA THR A 92 -6.59 -2.27 9.20
C THR A 92 -8.01 -1.86 9.49
N GLU A 93 -8.71 -2.63 10.31
CA GLU A 93 -10.04 -2.29 10.83
C GLU A 93 -10.06 -2.47 12.35
N PHE A 94 -10.58 -1.49 13.06
CA PHE A 94 -10.79 -1.56 14.50
C PHE A 94 -12.28 -1.84 14.77
N LYS A 95 -12.60 -3.11 15.04
CA LYS A 95 -13.96 -3.58 15.27
C LYS A 95 -14.24 -3.72 16.75
N GLY A 96 -15.45 -3.35 17.16
CA GLY A 96 -15.91 -3.60 18.52
C GLY A 96 -15.88 -5.11 18.82
N LEU A 97 -15.22 -5.53 19.90
CA LEU A 97 -15.11 -6.94 20.25
C LEU A 97 -16.48 -7.58 20.53
N HIS A 98 -17.38 -6.80 21.10
CA HIS A 98 -18.76 -7.23 21.42
C HIS A 98 -19.80 -6.77 20.39
N ALA A 99 -19.36 -5.97 19.38
CA ALA A 99 -20.19 -5.45 18.30
C ALA A 99 -19.37 -5.45 17.00
N PRO A 100 -19.20 -6.59 16.31
CA PRO A 100 -18.27 -6.72 15.18
C PRO A 100 -18.57 -5.84 13.96
N HIS A 101 -19.79 -5.29 13.87
CA HIS A 101 -20.19 -4.34 12.81
C HIS A 101 -19.95 -2.88 13.19
N ASP A 102 -19.56 -2.61 14.45
CA ASP A 102 -19.21 -1.27 14.92
C ASP A 102 -17.73 -1.02 14.69
N LEU A 103 -17.43 -0.16 13.72
CA LEU A 103 -16.06 0.30 13.42
C LEU A 103 -15.73 1.53 14.26
N LEU A 104 -14.56 1.53 14.87
CA LEU A 104 -14.06 2.67 15.62
C LEU A 104 -13.80 3.84 14.67
N LYS A 105 -14.52 4.94 14.88
CA LYS A 105 -14.42 6.14 14.06
C LYS A 105 -13.54 7.20 14.70
N LEU A 106 -12.97 8.05 13.87
CA LEU A 106 -12.28 9.25 14.34
C LEU A 106 -13.29 10.24 14.95
N SER A 107 -12.93 10.85 16.08
CA SER A 107 -13.68 11.99 16.62
C SER A 107 -13.52 13.21 15.71
N ALA A 108 -14.42 14.20 15.81
CA ALA A 108 -14.33 15.43 15.04
C ALA A 108 -12.96 16.12 15.18
N LYS A 109 -12.41 16.19 16.41
CA LYS A 109 -11.07 16.77 16.66
C LYS A 109 -9.95 15.98 15.99
N GLN A 110 -10.04 14.63 15.96
CA GLN A 110 -9.06 13.78 15.30
C GLN A 110 -9.14 13.94 13.78
N SER A 111 -10.36 13.95 13.24
CA SER A 111 -10.58 14.17 11.81
C SER A 111 -10.04 15.53 11.35
N GLU A 112 -10.32 16.58 12.10
CA GLU A 112 -9.80 17.93 11.82
C GLU A 112 -8.26 17.95 11.84
N LYS A 113 -7.64 17.34 12.84
CA LYS A 113 -6.18 17.35 13.03
C LYS A 113 -5.44 16.47 12.03
N PHE A 114 -5.94 15.27 11.72
CA PHE A 114 -5.21 14.29 10.92
C PHE A 114 -5.45 14.43 9.41
N LEU A 115 -6.58 15.00 9.01
CA LEU A 115 -6.99 15.01 7.61
C LEU A 115 -6.83 16.36 6.93
N GLY A 116 -6.38 17.38 7.69
CA GLY A 116 -6.39 18.75 7.17
C GLY A 116 -7.81 19.20 6.77
N ILE A 117 -7.97 20.48 6.51
CA ILE A 117 -9.27 21.17 6.47
C ILE A 117 -10.08 20.93 5.17
N SER A 118 -9.82 19.92 4.36
CA SER A 118 -10.69 19.70 3.22
C SER A 118 -11.86 18.78 3.60
N GLU A 119 -13.10 19.28 3.50
CA GLU A 119 -14.33 18.53 3.73
C GLU A 119 -14.38 17.21 2.93
N ALA A 120 -13.81 17.20 1.74
CA ALA A 120 -13.72 16.00 0.89
C ALA A 120 -12.84 14.88 1.49
N LYS A 121 -11.78 15.24 2.23
CA LYS A 121 -10.96 14.27 2.98
C LYS A 121 -11.68 13.76 4.22
N LEU A 122 -12.43 14.62 4.91
CA LEU A 122 -13.24 14.24 6.07
C LEU A 122 -14.30 13.18 5.74
N GLU A 123 -14.89 13.22 4.55
CA GLU A 123 -15.86 12.19 4.14
C GLU A 123 -15.20 10.85 3.77
N LYS A 124 -13.99 10.87 3.22
CA LYS A 124 -13.27 9.65 2.82
C LYS A 124 -12.70 8.86 3.99
N ARG A 125 -12.28 9.52 5.07
CA ARG A 125 -11.56 8.91 6.20
C ARG A 125 -12.34 9.05 7.49
N LYS A 126 -13.37 8.23 7.64
CA LYS A 126 -14.20 8.23 8.85
C LYS A 126 -13.72 7.25 9.90
N ASP A 127 -13.07 6.17 9.49
CA ASP A 127 -12.66 5.08 10.38
C ASP A 127 -11.21 5.26 10.83
N ALA A 128 -10.92 4.87 12.08
CA ALA A 128 -9.57 4.97 12.62
C ALA A 128 -8.56 4.13 11.81
N GLY A 129 -9.01 3.04 11.20
CA GLY A 129 -8.20 2.18 10.33
C GLY A 129 -7.67 2.89 9.07
N GLU A 130 -8.36 3.92 8.60
CA GLU A 130 -7.95 4.69 7.40
C GLU A 130 -6.62 5.43 7.57
N LEU A 131 -6.15 5.63 8.80
CA LEU A 131 -4.83 6.20 9.07
C LEU A 131 -3.69 5.20 8.90
N PHE A 132 -4.00 3.90 8.87
CA PHE A 132 -3.04 2.82 8.83
C PHE A 132 -2.67 2.48 7.38
N PRO A 133 -1.52 1.83 7.17
CA PRO A 133 -1.12 1.39 5.84
C PRO A 133 -2.15 0.45 5.20
N GLU A 134 -2.25 0.53 3.88
CA GLU A 134 -3.00 -0.41 3.05
C GLU A 134 -2.03 -1.18 2.15
N TYR A 135 -2.33 -2.45 1.94
CA TYR A 135 -1.51 -3.35 1.14
C TYR A 135 -2.32 -3.88 -0.03
N TYR A 136 -1.75 -3.81 -1.22
CA TYR A 136 -2.27 -4.44 -2.43
C TYR A 136 -1.27 -5.48 -2.89
N ILE A 137 -1.73 -6.70 -3.16
CA ILE A 137 -0.92 -7.79 -3.69
C ILE A 137 -1.51 -8.19 -5.03
N LEU A 138 -0.71 -8.07 -6.10
CA LEU A 138 -1.06 -8.46 -7.45
C LEU A 138 -0.25 -9.71 -7.82
N ARG A 139 -0.89 -10.87 -7.85
CA ARG A 139 -0.31 -12.17 -8.22
C ARG A 139 -0.42 -12.34 -9.74
N VAL A 140 0.52 -11.76 -10.47
CA VAL A 140 0.47 -11.61 -11.94
C VAL A 140 0.31 -12.95 -12.64
N ASN A 141 1.00 -13.99 -12.18
CA ASN A 141 0.94 -15.32 -12.81
C ASN A 141 -0.41 -16.01 -12.62
N ASP A 142 -1.19 -15.62 -11.62
CA ASP A 142 -2.50 -16.21 -11.35
C ASP A 142 -3.63 -15.56 -12.15
N PHE A 143 -3.33 -14.49 -12.89
CA PHE A 143 -4.29 -13.90 -13.80
C PHE A 143 -4.51 -14.83 -15.02
N ASP A 144 -5.68 -15.41 -15.10
CA ASP A 144 -6.06 -16.38 -16.16
C ASP A 144 -7.36 -16.01 -16.89
N LYS A 145 -7.84 -14.78 -16.70
CA LYS A 145 -9.11 -14.29 -17.22
C LYS A 145 -8.90 -13.33 -18.39
N ILE A 146 -9.99 -13.07 -19.10
CA ILE A 146 -10.04 -11.96 -20.06
C ILE A 146 -10.14 -10.67 -19.23
N ALA A 147 -9.31 -9.69 -19.53
CA ALA A 147 -9.33 -8.39 -18.88
C ALA A 147 -10.70 -7.71 -19.12
N THR A 148 -11.35 -7.30 -18.05
CA THR A 148 -12.67 -6.66 -18.07
C THR A 148 -12.69 -5.31 -17.35
N THR A 149 -11.64 -5.02 -16.61
CA THR A 149 -11.48 -3.77 -15.87
C THR A 149 -10.12 -3.15 -16.21
N PRO A 150 -9.93 -1.83 -16.01
CA PRO A 150 -8.62 -1.20 -16.19
C PRO A 150 -7.51 -1.85 -15.37
N LEU A 151 -7.81 -2.37 -14.18
CA LEU A 151 -6.85 -3.11 -13.36
C LEU A 151 -6.46 -4.43 -14.02
N ASP A 152 -7.43 -5.18 -14.58
CA ASP A 152 -7.16 -6.42 -15.29
C ASP A 152 -6.27 -6.19 -16.51
N GLU A 153 -6.52 -5.12 -17.27
CA GLU A 153 -5.70 -4.72 -18.43
C GLU A 153 -4.25 -4.44 -18.02
N TRP A 154 -4.04 -3.76 -16.88
CA TRP A 154 -2.73 -3.55 -16.32
C TRP A 154 -2.04 -4.85 -15.92
N ILE A 155 -2.75 -5.77 -15.26
CA ILE A 155 -2.19 -7.06 -14.85
C ILE A 155 -1.86 -7.92 -16.09
N GLU A 156 -2.71 -7.91 -17.10
CA GLU A 156 -2.44 -8.59 -18.37
C GLU A 156 -1.22 -8.02 -19.09
N PHE A 157 -1.09 -6.69 -19.11
CA PHE A 157 0.12 -6.04 -19.62
C PHE A 157 1.37 -6.45 -18.83
N LEU A 158 1.33 -6.44 -17.50
CA LEU A 158 2.44 -6.89 -16.65
C LEU A 158 2.80 -8.36 -16.89
N LYS A 159 1.81 -9.20 -17.20
CA LYS A 159 2.01 -10.63 -17.49
C LYS A 159 2.58 -10.88 -18.89
N THR A 160 2.09 -10.18 -19.90
CA THR A 160 2.36 -10.49 -21.30
C THR A 160 3.35 -9.54 -21.98
N GLY A 161 3.54 -8.34 -21.42
CA GLY A 161 4.28 -7.24 -22.05
C GLY A 161 3.58 -6.62 -23.26
N LYS A 162 2.30 -6.94 -23.49
CA LYS A 162 1.52 -6.45 -24.63
C LYS A 162 0.37 -5.58 -24.15
N ILE A 163 0.19 -4.44 -24.82
CA ILE A 163 -1.00 -3.59 -24.67
C ILE A 163 -1.98 -4.02 -25.77
N ASP A 164 -3.21 -4.32 -25.40
CA ASP A 164 -4.24 -4.62 -26.41
C ASP A 164 -4.61 -3.32 -27.14
N ASP A 165 -4.72 -3.37 -28.47
CA ASP A 165 -5.00 -2.19 -29.33
C ASP A 165 -6.36 -1.53 -29.02
N ASN A 166 -7.17 -2.13 -28.16
CA ASN A 166 -8.46 -1.61 -27.70
C ASN A 166 -8.41 -0.88 -26.36
N THR A 167 -7.24 -0.79 -25.71
CA THR A 167 -7.08 -0.06 -24.44
C THR A 167 -7.20 1.44 -24.72
N LYS A 168 -8.24 2.08 -24.17
CA LYS A 168 -8.49 3.53 -24.30
C LYS A 168 -7.86 4.31 -23.16
#